data_ab0c5fed3dd5f40c86ec4cdf543dc940
#
_entry.id   ab0c5fed3dd5f40c86ec4cdf543dc940
#
_cell.length_a   1.000
_cell.length_b   1.000
_cell.length_c   1.000
_cell.angle_alpha   90.00
_cell.angle_beta   90.00
_cell.angle_gamma   90.00
#
_symmetry.space_group_name_H-M   'P 1'
#
loop_
_entity.id
_entity.type
_entity.pdbx_description
1 polymer ?
#
loop_
_entity_poly.entity_id
_entity_poly.type
_entity_poly.pdbx_seq_one_letter_code
_entity_poly.pdbx_strand_id
1 'polypeptide(L)'
;VKKPIKIPEEYKDYILDMSEYREVNDILFISDVMITDYSSVMYEFSLLRRPMYFYAFDQRMYENSRDFYEPYEETVPSPSVIVKTFPALLHALDDTDNYDYDALDRFVRKNFKYTDGKSTDRFIDEIILK
;
A
#
# COMPACT_ATOMS: atom_id res chain seq x y z
N VAL A 1 18.90 -5.67 12.97
CA VAL A 1 19.65 -5.03 11.86
C VAL A 1 19.18 -5.70 10.57
N LYS A 2 18.47 -4.97 9.69
CA LYS A 2 18.10 -5.46 8.37
C LYS A 2 19.38 -5.72 7.55
N LYS A 3 19.51 -6.91 6.98
CA LYS A 3 20.62 -7.18 6.06
C LYS A 3 20.37 -6.38 4.77
N PRO A 4 21.38 -5.70 4.20
CA PRO A 4 21.23 -5.00 2.94
C PRO A 4 20.82 -5.99 1.83
N ILE A 5 19.88 -5.57 0.98
CA ILE A 5 19.46 -6.35 -0.17
C ILE A 5 20.62 -6.31 -1.19
N LYS A 6 21.06 -7.48 -1.64
CA LYS A 6 22.06 -7.57 -2.70
C LYS A 6 21.36 -7.68 -4.05
N ILE A 7 21.36 -6.60 -4.82
CA ILE A 7 20.80 -6.59 -6.18
C ILE A 7 21.82 -7.26 -7.12
N PRO A 8 21.43 -8.32 -7.86
CA PRO A 8 22.29 -8.92 -8.88
C PRO A 8 22.66 -7.91 -9.97
N GLU A 9 23.84 -8.06 -10.57
CA GLU A 9 24.38 -7.09 -11.54
C GLU A 9 23.46 -6.88 -12.74
N GLU A 10 22.85 -7.96 -13.25
CA GLU A 10 21.92 -7.95 -14.39
C GLU A 10 20.63 -7.15 -14.15
N TYR A 11 20.29 -6.83 -12.89
CA TYR A 11 19.05 -6.09 -12.53
C TYR A 11 19.33 -4.68 -12.02
N LYS A 12 20.55 -4.22 -11.96
CA LYS A 12 20.90 -2.90 -11.41
C LYS A 12 20.26 -1.72 -12.14
N ASP A 13 20.04 -1.86 -13.44
CA ASP A 13 19.40 -0.82 -14.25
C ASP A 13 17.86 -0.76 -14.05
N TYR A 14 17.28 -1.79 -13.41
CA TYR A 14 15.85 -1.95 -13.22
C TYR A 14 15.42 -1.85 -11.75
N ILE A 15 16.34 -2.05 -10.81
CA ILE A 15 16.03 -2.10 -9.38
C ILE A 15 16.83 -1.02 -8.65
N LEU A 16 16.13 -0.12 -7.98
CA LEU A 16 16.71 0.86 -7.07
C LEU A 16 16.42 0.46 -5.63
N ASP A 17 17.48 0.33 -4.82
CA ASP A 17 17.34 0.16 -3.37
C ASP A 17 17.10 1.53 -2.72
N MET A 18 15.84 1.77 -2.32
CA MET A 18 15.42 3.00 -1.65
C MET A 18 15.33 2.83 -0.11
N SER A 19 15.90 1.77 0.47
CA SER A 19 15.79 1.46 1.90
C SER A 19 16.34 2.55 2.82
N GLU A 20 17.30 3.35 2.34
CA GLU A 20 17.90 4.48 3.07
C GLU A 20 17.23 5.83 2.75
N TYR A 21 16.28 5.86 1.82
CA TYR A 21 15.56 7.09 1.48
C TYR A 21 14.59 7.46 2.59
N ARG A 22 14.64 8.72 3.05
CA ARG A 22 13.97 9.15 4.27
C ARG A 22 12.48 9.37 4.10
N GLU A 23 12.06 9.87 2.94
CA GLU A 23 10.70 10.35 2.74
C GLU A 23 9.93 9.37 1.83
N VAL A 24 9.17 8.48 2.45
CA VAL A 24 8.42 7.45 1.72
C VAL A 24 7.40 8.06 0.76
N ASN A 25 6.81 9.20 1.09
CA ASN A 25 5.80 9.83 0.24
C ASN A 25 6.34 10.22 -1.14
N ASP A 26 7.61 10.64 -1.24
CA ASP A 26 8.24 10.94 -2.53
C ASP A 26 8.27 9.70 -3.42
N ILE A 27 8.57 8.51 -2.83
CA ILE A 27 8.57 7.24 -3.53
C ILE A 27 7.16 6.87 -3.98
N LEU A 28 6.16 7.05 -3.11
CA LEU A 28 4.76 6.78 -3.45
C LEU A 28 4.29 7.64 -4.62
N PHE A 29 4.65 8.92 -4.64
CA PHE A 29 4.25 9.84 -5.71
C PHE A 29 4.74 9.44 -7.10
N ILE A 30 5.92 8.86 -7.20
CA ILE A 30 6.51 8.43 -8.48
C ILE A 30 6.16 6.99 -8.87
N SER A 31 5.52 6.21 -7.97
CA SER A 31 5.19 4.81 -8.20
C SER A 31 3.83 4.68 -8.91
N ASP A 32 3.77 3.93 -10.01
CA ASP A 32 2.53 3.63 -10.73
C ASP A 32 1.73 2.51 -10.07
N VAL A 33 2.43 1.55 -9.45
CA VAL A 33 1.86 0.39 -8.76
C VAL A 33 2.58 0.19 -7.44
N MET A 34 1.85 -0.17 -6.38
CA MET A 34 2.42 -0.56 -5.10
C MET A 34 2.26 -2.06 -4.87
N ILE A 35 3.35 -2.71 -4.45
CA ILE A 35 3.31 -4.06 -3.90
C ILE A 35 3.74 -3.96 -2.44
N THR A 36 2.90 -4.44 -1.54
CA THR A 36 3.17 -4.42 -0.10
C THR A 36 2.63 -5.69 0.56
N ASP A 37 2.69 -5.76 1.87
CA ASP A 37 2.09 -6.83 2.68
C ASP A 37 1.09 -6.24 3.68
N TYR A 38 1.44 -6.17 4.96
CA TYR A 38 0.56 -5.73 6.07
C TYR A 38 0.83 -4.27 6.47
N SER A 39 1.42 -3.47 5.61
CA SER A 39 1.85 -2.11 5.91
C SER A 39 0.71 -1.09 5.80
N SER A 40 0.63 -0.17 6.77
CA SER A 40 -0.29 0.97 6.74
C SER A 40 -0.02 1.97 5.60
N VAL A 41 1.11 1.89 4.92
CA VAL A 41 1.44 2.73 3.75
C VAL A 41 0.38 2.65 2.63
N MET A 42 -0.42 1.59 2.63
CA MET A 42 -1.54 1.43 1.71
C MET A 42 -2.57 2.56 1.80
N TYR A 43 -2.75 3.16 2.98
CA TYR A 43 -3.69 4.27 3.15
C TYR A 43 -3.21 5.50 2.38
N GLU A 44 -1.96 5.91 2.56
CA GLU A 44 -1.38 7.04 1.84
C GLU A 44 -1.40 6.80 0.33
N PHE A 45 -0.97 5.60 -0.11
CA PHE A 45 -0.96 5.27 -1.54
C PHE A 45 -2.37 5.23 -2.16
N SER A 46 -3.38 4.81 -1.40
CA SER A 46 -4.76 4.75 -1.87
C SER A 46 -5.30 6.11 -2.32
N LEU A 47 -4.81 7.21 -1.75
CA LEU A 47 -5.18 8.58 -2.15
C LEU A 47 -4.74 8.94 -3.57
N LEU A 48 -3.73 8.26 -4.10
CA LEU A 48 -3.24 8.45 -5.47
C LEU A 48 -4.13 7.76 -6.51
N ARG A 49 -5.07 6.90 -6.10
CA ARG A 49 -5.95 6.12 -6.99
C ARG A 49 -5.17 5.29 -8.00
N ARG A 50 -4.08 4.67 -7.56
CA ARG A 50 -3.24 3.78 -8.36
C ARG A 50 -3.35 2.34 -7.85
N PRO A 51 -3.11 1.33 -8.70
CA PRO A 51 -3.20 -0.07 -8.31
C PRO A 51 -2.27 -0.44 -7.16
N MET A 52 -2.75 -1.25 -6.23
CA MET A 52 -1.96 -1.82 -5.16
C MET A 52 -2.30 -3.29 -4.98
N TYR A 53 -1.26 -4.10 -4.75
CA TYR A 53 -1.36 -5.54 -4.52
C TYR A 53 -0.70 -5.92 -3.21
N PHE A 54 -1.29 -6.89 -2.51
CA PHE A 54 -0.88 -7.31 -1.19
C PHE A 54 -0.30 -8.72 -1.27
N TYR A 55 1.03 -8.82 -1.25
CA TYR A 55 1.75 -10.10 -1.34
C TYR A 55 1.82 -10.75 0.04
N ALA A 56 0.75 -11.46 0.41
CA ALA A 56 0.53 -12.04 1.73
C ALA A 56 0.80 -13.56 1.77
N PHE A 57 2.01 -13.99 1.34
CA PHE A 57 2.39 -15.40 1.27
C PHE A 57 2.48 -16.08 2.64
N ASP A 58 2.72 -15.33 3.69
CA ASP A 58 2.87 -15.77 5.07
C ASP A 58 1.72 -15.35 5.99
N GLN A 59 0.57 -14.99 5.43
CA GLN A 59 -0.59 -14.44 6.17
C GLN A 59 -0.93 -15.26 7.43
N ARG A 60 -0.97 -16.60 7.33
CA ARG A 60 -1.27 -17.47 8.50
C ARG A 60 -0.24 -17.34 9.63
N MET A 61 1.03 -17.16 9.29
CA MET A 61 2.09 -16.96 10.29
C MET A 61 1.98 -15.58 10.94
N TYR A 62 1.65 -14.58 10.14
CA TYR A 62 1.46 -13.21 10.61
C TYR A 62 0.26 -13.12 11.57
N GLU A 63 -0.89 -13.70 11.22
CA GLU A 63 -2.09 -13.77 12.06
C GLU A 63 -1.84 -14.48 13.39
N ASN A 64 -1.01 -15.53 13.41
CA ASN A 64 -0.64 -16.23 14.64
C ASN A 64 0.32 -15.43 15.55
N SER A 65 1.00 -14.43 15.02
CA SER A 65 2.00 -13.63 15.74
C SER A 65 1.51 -12.23 16.11
N ARG A 66 0.53 -11.72 15.40
CA ARG A 66 -0.09 -10.40 15.59
C ARG A 66 -1.58 -10.49 15.29
N ASP A 67 -2.41 -10.10 16.25
CA ASP A 67 -3.84 -10.00 16.03
C ASP A 67 -4.16 -8.82 15.09
N PHE A 68 -5.02 -9.07 14.11
CA PHE A 68 -5.68 -8.00 13.38
C PHE A 68 -6.94 -7.57 14.13
N TYR A 69 -7.27 -6.29 14.09
CA TYR A 69 -8.54 -5.78 14.64
C TYR A 69 -9.76 -6.25 13.83
N GLU A 70 -9.57 -6.48 12.54
CA GLU A 70 -10.56 -6.99 11.57
C GLU A 70 -9.89 -8.06 10.70
N PRO A 71 -10.65 -8.98 10.07
CA PRO A 71 -10.09 -9.90 9.08
C PRO A 71 -9.29 -9.15 8.02
N TYR A 72 -8.12 -9.68 7.65
CA TYR A 72 -7.21 -8.99 6.72
C TYR A 72 -7.87 -8.62 5.40
N GLU A 73 -8.75 -9.49 4.90
CA GLU A 73 -9.53 -9.29 3.68
C GLU A 73 -10.45 -8.06 3.73
N GLU A 74 -10.83 -7.61 4.93
CA GLU A 74 -11.66 -6.42 5.16
C GLU A 74 -10.84 -5.13 5.33
N THR A 75 -9.52 -5.27 5.52
CA THR A 75 -8.59 -4.15 5.68
C THR A 75 -8.01 -3.62 4.39
N VAL A 76 -8.21 -4.33 3.27
CA VAL A 76 -7.70 -3.98 1.93
C VAL A 76 -8.86 -3.56 1.01
N PRO A 77 -8.58 -2.93 -0.15
CA PRO A 77 -9.64 -2.47 -1.07
C PRO A 77 -10.57 -3.58 -1.54
N SER A 78 -10.03 -4.76 -1.83
CA SER A 78 -10.77 -5.94 -2.27
C SER A 78 -9.96 -7.20 -1.96
N PRO A 79 -10.59 -8.33 -1.62
CA PRO A 79 -9.90 -9.61 -1.50
C PRO A 79 -9.15 -10.03 -2.78
N SER A 80 -9.57 -9.57 -3.95
CA SER A 80 -8.94 -9.88 -5.25
C SER A 80 -7.51 -9.31 -5.38
N VAL A 81 -7.16 -8.28 -4.59
CA VAL A 81 -5.80 -7.70 -4.62
C VAL A 81 -4.83 -8.41 -3.67
N ILE A 82 -5.32 -9.40 -2.89
CA ILE A 82 -4.47 -10.24 -2.03
C ILE A 82 -3.93 -11.40 -2.86
N VAL A 83 -2.62 -11.46 -3.03
CA VAL A 83 -1.91 -12.51 -3.75
C VAL A 83 -0.99 -13.28 -2.82
N LYS A 84 -1.02 -14.61 -2.88
CA LYS A 84 -0.29 -15.48 -1.94
C LYS A 84 0.88 -16.23 -2.57
N THR A 85 1.05 -16.11 -3.89
CA THR A 85 2.14 -16.76 -4.62
C THR A 85 2.76 -15.79 -5.62
N PHE A 86 4.04 -15.98 -5.91
CA PHE A 86 4.73 -15.14 -6.89
C PHE A 86 4.12 -15.20 -8.31
N PRO A 87 3.74 -16.38 -8.83
CA PRO A 87 3.02 -16.42 -10.12
C PRO A 87 1.70 -15.65 -10.13
N ALA A 88 0.92 -15.69 -9.03
CA ALA A 88 -0.30 -14.92 -8.93
C ALA A 88 -0.03 -13.41 -8.90
N LEU A 89 1.05 -12.97 -8.26
CA LEU A 89 1.47 -11.57 -8.28
C LEU A 89 1.84 -11.13 -9.70
N LEU A 90 2.62 -11.92 -10.43
CA LEU A 90 2.97 -11.59 -11.82
C LEU A 90 1.73 -11.49 -12.70
N HIS A 91 0.79 -12.42 -12.57
CA HIS A 91 -0.47 -12.36 -13.31
C HIS A 91 -1.27 -11.10 -12.99
N ALA A 92 -1.36 -10.72 -11.72
CA ALA A 92 -2.07 -9.51 -11.31
C ALA A 92 -1.41 -8.23 -11.86
N LEU A 93 -0.08 -8.20 -11.96
CA LEU A 93 0.65 -7.08 -12.56
C LEU A 93 0.45 -7.00 -14.08
N ASP A 94 0.36 -8.14 -14.79
CA ASP A 94 0.08 -8.19 -16.21
C ASP A 94 -1.36 -7.75 -16.54
N ASP A 95 -2.29 -7.85 -15.59
CA ASP A 95 -3.72 -7.52 -15.72
C ASP A 95 -4.11 -6.21 -15.02
N THR A 96 -3.17 -5.29 -14.86
CA THR A 96 -3.37 -4.02 -14.14
C THR A 96 -4.46 -3.15 -14.79
N ASP A 97 -4.70 -3.28 -16.09
CA ASP A 97 -5.75 -2.55 -16.82
C ASP A 97 -7.17 -2.92 -16.33
N ASN A 98 -7.35 -4.11 -15.76
CA ASN A 98 -8.61 -4.59 -15.20
C ASN A 98 -8.70 -4.44 -13.66
N TYR A 99 -7.87 -3.59 -13.09
CA TYR A 99 -7.90 -3.32 -11.65
C TYR A 99 -9.25 -2.76 -11.20
N ASP A 100 -9.78 -3.23 -10.05
CA ASP A 100 -11.07 -2.78 -9.50
C ASP A 100 -10.93 -1.40 -8.81
N TYR A 101 -10.98 -0.33 -9.62
CA TYR A 101 -10.94 1.05 -9.14
C TYR A 101 -12.18 1.43 -8.32
N ASP A 102 -13.33 0.78 -8.54
CA ASP A 102 -14.53 1.02 -7.74
C ASP A 102 -14.36 0.52 -6.31
N ALA A 103 -13.69 -0.63 -6.13
CA ALA A 103 -13.32 -1.12 -4.80
C ALA A 103 -12.33 -0.19 -4.11
N LEU A 104 -11.31 0.29 -4.84
CA LEU A 104 -10.35 1.28 -4.32
C LEU A 104 -11.06 2.57 -3.87
N ASP A 105 -11.99 3.07 -4.65
CA ASP A 105 -12.76 4.25 -4.30
C ASP A 105 -13.66 4.05 -3.08
N ARG A 106 -14.28 2.87 -2.93
CA ARG A 106 -15.02 2.51 -1.71
C ARG A 106 -14.09 2.48 -0.50
N PHE A 107 -12.90 1.90 -0.65
CA PHE A 107 -11.89 1.84 0.39
C PHE A 107 -11.47 3.23 0.85
N VAL A 108 -11.18 4.14 -0.07
CA VAL A 108 -10.80 5.52 0.30
C VAL A 108 -11.96 6.23 1.00
N ARG A 109 -13.21 6.12 0.52
CA ARG A 109 -14.37 6.72 1.18
C ARG A 109 -14.63 6.14 2.58
N LYS A 110 -14.34 4.84 2.80
CA LYS A 110 -14.44 4.21 4.13
C LYS A 110 -13.43 4.80 5.11
N ASN A 111 -12.20 5.05 4.67
CA ASN A 111 -11.07 5.36 5.54
C ASN A 111 -10.78 6.86 5.67
N PHE A 112 -11.20 7.68 4.71
CA PHE A 112 -10.93 9.13 4.70
C PHE A 112 -12.22 9.92 4.62
N LYS A 113 -12.53 10.64 5.69
CA LYS A 113 -13.66 11.57 5.72
C LYS A 113 -13.45 12.78 4.81
N TYR A 114 -12.21 13.24 4.68
CA TYR A 114 -11.81 14.39 3.88
C TYR A 114 -10.57 14.04 3.04
N THR A 115 -10.58 14.45 1.78
CA THR A 115 -9.45 14.27 0.83
C THR A 115 -9.10 15.57 0.11
N ASP A 116 -9.40 16.72 0.72
CA ASP A 116 -9.28 18.06 0.13
C ASP A 116 -8.00 18.81 0.53
N GLY A 117 -7.09 18.14 1.25
CA GLY A 117 -5.82 18.75 1.71
C GLY A 117 -5.95 19.76 2.83
N LYS A 118 -7.14 19.96 3.42
CA LYS A 118 -7.41 20.99 4.44
C LYS A 118 -7.44 20.45 5.88
N SER A 119 -6.86 19.30 6.15
CA SER A 119 -6.89 18.71 7.49
C SER A 119 -6.18 19.55 8.53
N THR A 120 -5.05 20.18 8.16
CA THR A 120 -4.30 21.07 9.05
C THR A 120 -5.12 22.33 9.39
N ASP A 121 -5.77 22.94 8.40
CA ASP A 121 -6.61 24.12 8.64
C ASP A 121 -7.74 23.79 9.61
N ARG A 122 -8.45 22.67 9.38
CA ARG A 122 -9.50 22.19 10.29
C ARG A 122 -8.97 21.94 11.70
N PHE A 123 -7.80 21.33 11.85
CA PHE A 123 -7.21 21.10 13.16
C PHE A 123 -6.90 22.42 13.87
N ILE A 124 -6.33 23.40 13.17
CA ILE A 124 -6.06 24.74 13.71
C ILE A 124 -7.36 25.39 14.17
N ASP A 125 -8.36 25.44 13.31
CA ASP A 125 -9.63 26.13 13.57
C ASP A 125 -10.45 25.45 14.70
N GLU A 126 -10.46 24.11 14.74
CA GLU A 126 -11.30 23.37 15.67
C GLU A 126 -10.66 23.08 17.02
N ILE A 127 -9.33 23.02 17.09
CA ILE A 127 -8.61 22.59 18.29
C ILE A 127 -7.73 23.70 18.87
N ILE A 128 -7.04 24.48 18.02
CA ILE A 128 -6.08 25.48 18.49
C ILE A 128 -6.74 26.82 18.78
N LEU A 129 -7.67 27.25 17.91
CA LEU A 129 -8.30 28.58 17.99
C LEU A 129 -9.64 28.60 18.77
N LYS A 130 -10.06 27.48 19.30
CA LYS A 130 -11.18 27.38 20.29
C LYS A 130 -10.68 27.62 21.68
#